data_d89de42196a946a9829d1b73e667a49b
#
_entry.id   d89de42196a946a9829d1b73e667a49b
#
_cell.length_a   1.000
_cell.length_b   1.000
_cell.length_c   1.000
_cell.angle_alpha   90.00
_cell.angle_beta   90.00
_cell.angle_gamma   90.00
#
_symmetry.space_group_name_H-M   'P 1'
#
loop_
_entity.id
_entity.type
_entity.pdbx_description
1 polymer ?
#
loop_
_entity_poly.entity_id
_entity_poly.type
_entity_poly.pdbx_seq_one_letter_code
_entity_poly.pdbx_strand_id
1 'polypeptide(L)'
;VLPYDDGRLGFLAVLPDGELDAWLETLDGDTLPALLAAAEEERVLLRLPKFEAEWGGELKELLAELGLETAFDPAQADFSALGTAPDGPLYVSSVVHKARIEVNEKGTEAAAATVAGLNGAAAPTDYRELVLDRPFCYAVVDLERGVPLFLGTFERP
;
A
#
# COMPACT_ATOMS: atom_id res chain seq x y z
N VAL A 1 -6.90 8.71 -5.64
CA VAL A 1 -7.10 8.34 -4.22
C VAL A 1 -8.58 8.13 -3.97
N LEU A 2 -8.92 7.02 -3.34
CA LEU A 2 -10.28 6.67 -2.93
C LEU A 2 -10.32 6.67 -1.39
N PRO A 3 -10.88 7.73 -0.76
CA PRO A 3 -10.98 7.75 0.70
C PRO A 3 -11.97 6.69 1.19
N TYR A 4 -11.68 6.10 2.35
CA TYR A 4 -12.61 5.23 3.05
C TYR A 4 -13.63 6.05 3.85
N ASP A 5 -14.68 5.39 4.36
CA ASP A 5 -15.81 6.04 5.05
C ASP A 5 -15.39 6.90 6.26
N ASP A 6 -14.29 6.53 6.93
CA ASP A 6 -13.77 7.29 8.07
C ASP A 6 -13.00 8.56 7.65
N GLY A 7 -12.74 8.73 6.34
CA GLY A 7 -11.98 9.84 5.77
C GLY A 7 -10.50 9.91 6.19
N ARG A 8 -10.05 9.00 7.05
CA ARG A 8 -8.67 8.95 7.53
C ARG A 8 -7.78 8.08 6.66
N LEU A 9 -8.30 6.95 6.22
CA LEU A 9 -7.60 6.05 5.33
C LEU A 9 -8.06 6.25 3.89
N GLY A 10 -7.21 5.90 2.94
CA GLY A 10 -7.55 5.91 1.51
C GLY A 10 -6.81 4.83 0.75
N PHE A 11 -7.47 4.33 -0.29
CA PHE A 11 -6.82 3.47 -1.29
C PHE A 11 -6.25 4.35 -2.39
N LEU A 12 -4.95 4.32 -2.56
CA LEU A 12 -4.23 4.96 -3.65
C LEU A 12 -3.98 3.92 -4.75
N ALA A 13 -4.32 4.23 -5.98
CA ALA A 13 -3.88 3.49 -7.16
C ALA A 13 -3.13 4.44 -8.09
N VAL A 14 -1.97 4.02 -8.54
CA VAL A 14 -1.11 4.76 -9.47
C VAL A 14 -0.91 3.92 -10.71
N LEU A 15 -1.41 4.45 -11.84
CA LEU A 15 -1.27 3.86 -13.16
C LEU A 15 -0.24 4.69 -13.93
N PRO A 16 1.04 4.26 -14.03
CA PRO A 16 2.05 5.01 -14.76
C PRO A 16 1.73 5.10 -16.26
N ASP A 17 2.15 6.16 -16.92
CA ASP A 17 2.02 6.27 -18.38
C ASP A 17 2.94 5.30 -19.14
N GLY A 18 4.05 4.86 -18.50
CA GLY A 18 5.02 3.89 -19.02
C GLY A 18 4.97 2.55 -18.30
N GLU A 19 6.07 1.80 -18.40
CA GLU A 19 6.24 0.53 -17.71
C GLU A 19 6.29 0.73 -16.18
N LEU A 20 5.61 -0.16 -15.45
CA LEU A 20 5.52 -0.07 -13.99
C LEU A 20 6.90 -0.15 -13.33
N ASP A 21 7.74 -1.10 -13.75
CA ASP A 21 9.08 -1.30 -13.18
C ASP A 21 9.95 -0.06 -13.31
N ALA A 22 9.94 0.59 -14.48
CA ALA A 22 10.68 1.82 -14.70
C ALA A 22 10.19 2.97 -13.81
N TRP A 23 8.88 3.01 -13.52
CA TRP A 23 8.32 3.98 -12.61
C TRP A 23 8.69 3.65 -11.15
N LEU A 24 8.67 2.37 -10.75
CA LEU A 24 9.07 1.94 -9.40
C LEU A 24 10.51 2.32 -9.06
N GLU A 25 11.43 2.28 -10.05
CA GLU A 25 12.82 2.72 -9.87
C GLU A 25 12.95 4.22 -9.57
N THR A 26 11.91 5.02 -9.85
CA THR A 26 11.89 6.47 -9.56
C THR A 26 11.34 6.80 -8.17
N LEU A 27 10.83 5.81 -7.44
CA LEU A 27 10.23 6.05 -6.13
C LEU A 27 11.29 6.45 -5.09
N ASP A 28 10.94 7.49 -4.35
CA ASP A 28 11.70 7.95 -3.20
C ASP A 28 10.77 8.35 -2.04
N GLY A 29 11.35 8.87 -0.96
CA GLY A 29 10.60 9.26 0.23
C GLY A 29 9.61 10.42 0.00
N ASP A 30 9.80 11.22 -1.05
CA ASP A 30 8.97 12.40 -1.36
C ASP A 30 7.85 12.07 -2.35
N THR A 31 7.92 10.92 -3.03
CA THR A 31 6.97 10.54 -4.10
C THR A 31 5.55 10.41 -3.58
N LEU A 32 5.32 9.69 -2.48
CA LEU A 32 3.97 9.51 -1.92
C LEU A 32 3.36 10.81 -1.40
N PRO A 33 4.08 11.64 -0.62
CA PRO A 33 3.60 12.99 -0.26
C PRO A 33 3.25 13.85 -1.46
N ALA A 34 4.04 13.83 -2.52
CA ALA A 34 3.79 14.59 -3.74
C ALA A 34 2.52 14.11 -4.47
N LEU A 35 2.31 12.79 -4.59
CA LEU A 35 1.10 12.21 -5.18
C LEU A 35 -0.15 12.59 -4.39
N LEU A 36 -0.09 12.54 -3.06
CA LEU A 36 -1.22 12.91 -2.20
C LEU A 36 -1.53 14.40 -2.29
N ALA A 37 -0.50 15.26 -2.33
CA ALA A 37 -0.66 16.70 -2.45
C ALA A 37 -1.20 17.14 -3.84
N ALA A 38 -0.92 16.37 -4.89
CA ALA A 38 -1.41 16.60 -6.24
C ALA A 38 -2.81 16.01 -6.51
N ALA A 39 -3.36 15.24 -5.56
CA ALA A 39 -4.69 14.65 -5.72
C ALA A 39 -5.77 15.74 -5.63
N GLU A 40 -6.60 15.81 -6.66
CA GLU A 40 -7.76 16.71 -6.73
C GLU A 40 -9.05 15.90 -6.63
N GLU A 41 -10.08 16.49 -6.02
CA GLU A 41 -11.40 15.89 -5.97
C GLU A 41 -12.08 16.04 -7.33
N GLU A 42 -12.31 14.92 -8.01
CA GLU A 42 -12.90 14.87 -9.34
C GLU A 42 -13.92 13.73 -9.44
N ARG A 43 -14.92 13.89 -10.30
CA ARG A 43 -15.84 12.79 -10.65
C ARG A 43 -15.16 11.87 -11.65
N VAL A 44 -14.89 10.64 -11.20
CA VAL A 44 -14.18 9.65 -12.00
C VAL A 44 -15.06 8.41 -12.18
N LEU A 45 -15.20 7.93 -13.42
CA LEU A 45 -15.64 6.59 -13.69
C LEU A 45 -14.45 5.64 -13.58
N LEU A 46 -14.33 5.02 -12.42
CA LEU A 46 -13.22 4.13 -12.12
C LEU A 46 -13.56 2.69 -12.50
N ARG A 47 -12.64 2.04 -13.23
CA ARG A 47 -12.60 0.59 -13.44
C ARG A 47 -11.35 0.02 -12.80
N LEU A 48 -11.53 -0.54 -11.62
CA LEU A 48 -10.49 -1.19 -10.84
C LEU A 48 -10.77 -2.70 -10.82
N PRO A 49 -9.80 -3.57 -11.18
CA PRO A 49 -9.99 -5.01 -11.07
C PRO A 49 -10.15 -5.42 -9.60
N LYS A 50 -10.92 -6.49 -9.37
CA LYS A 50 -10.90 -7.17 -8.08
C LYS A 50 -9.65 -8.02 -8.01
N PHE A 51 -8.99 -7.97 -6.88
CA PHE A 51 -7.81 -8.82 -6.68
C PHE A 51 -7.58 -9.17 -5.23
N GLU A 52 -6.82 -10.21 -5.05
CA GLU A 52 -6.21 -10.62 -3.80
C GLU A 52 -4.71 -10.71 -4.03
N ALA A 53 -3.93 -10.14 -3.12
CA ALA A 53 -2.48 -10.23 -3.15
C ALA A 53 -1.96 -10.67 -1.78
N GLU A 54 -1.05 -11.63 -1.79
CA GLU A 54 -0.33 -12.09 -0.62
C GLU A 54 1.17 -11.95 -0.85
N TRP A 55 1.86 -11.49 0.17
CA TRP A 55 3.31 -11.46 0.17
C TRP A 55 3.83 -12.04 1.49
N GLY A 56 4.95 -12.76 1.45
CA GLY A 56 5.61 -13.25 2.62
C GLY A 56 7.09 -13.50 2.37
N GLY A 57 7.93 -13.09 3.32
CA GLY A 57 9.37 -13.24 3.20
C GLY A 57 10.11 -13.07 4.51
N GLU A 58 11.36 -13.53 4.50
CA GLU A 58 12.35 -13.27 5.54
C GLU A 58 12.99 -11.90 5.26
N LEU A 59 12.97 -11.01 6.25
CA LEU A 59 13.45 -9.63 6.11
C LEU A 59 14.79 -9.37 6.76
N LYS A 60 15.41 -10.36 7.43
CA LYS A 60 16.64 -10.14 8.21
C LYS A 60 17.75 -9.52 7.40
N GLU A 61 18.04 -10.05 6.22
CA GLU A 61 19.12 -9.57 5.35
C GLU A 61 18.85 -8.14 4.88
N LEU A 62 17.64 -7.88 4.40
CA LEU A 62 17.21 -6.55 3.95
C LEU A 62 17.29 -5.51 5.08
N LEU A 63 16.85 -5.86 6.29
CA LEU A 63 16.91 -4.96 7.44
C LEU A 63 18.36 -4.72 7.90
N ALA A 64 19.24 -5.71 7.77
CA ALA A 64 20.66 -5.53 8.04
C ALA A 64 21.28 -4.55 7.03
N GLU A 65 21.00 -4.67 5.74
CA GLU A 65 21.44 -3.73 4.70
C GLU A 65 20.93 -2.31 4.95
N LEU A 66 19.73 -2.17 5.53
CA LEU A 66 19.17 -0.88 5.95
C LEU A 66 19.74 -0.35 7.27
N GLY A 67 20.73 -1.04 7.86
CA GLY A 67 21.47 -0.58 9.05
C GLY A 67 21.05 -1.22 10.38
N LEU A 68 20.15 -2.21 10.38
CA LEU A 68 19.72 -2.92 11.60
C LEU A 68 20.62 -4.14 11.90
N GLU A 69 21.92 -4.04 11.72
CA GLU A 69 22.85 -5.16 11.89
C GLU A 69 22.98 -5.61 13.34
N THR A 70 23.13 -4.66 14.27
CA THR A 70 23.40 -4.92 15.69
C THR A 70 22.36 -5.83 16.35
N ALA A 71 21.08 -5.68 16.00
CA ALA A 71 20.00 -6.49 16.56
C ALA A 71 20.09 -7.99 16.20
N PHE A 72 20.77 -8.30 15.09
CA PHE A 72 20.93 -9.66 14.56
C PHE A 72 22.24 -10.33 14.98
N ASP A 73 23.18 -9.57 15.57
CA ASP A 73 24.48 -10.09 16.03
C ASP A 73 24.37 -10.56 17.48
N PRO A 74 24.52 -11.88 17.75
CA PRO A 74 24.45 -12.40 19.12
C PRO A 74 25.53 -11.85 20.07
N ALA A 75 26.61 -11.27 19.52
CA ALA A 75 27.69 -10.68 20.32
C ALA A 75 27.46 -9.19 20.62
N GLN A 76 26.63 -8.50 19.88
CA GLN A 76 26.43 -7.06 19.97
C GLN A 76 25.00 -6.66 20.36
N ALA A 77 24.02 -7.55 20.15
CA ALA A 77 22.62 -7.27 20.51
C ALA A 77 22.47 -7.10 22.03
N ASP A 78 21.76 -6.05 22.41
CA ASP A 78 21.40 -5.82 23.82
C ASP A 78 19.87 -5.72 23.98
N PHE A 79 19.28 -6.85 24.32
CA PHE A 79 17.85 -6.96 24.70
C PHE A 79 17.68 -7.27 26.19
N SER A 80 18.67 -6.90 27.03
CA SER A 80 18.65 -7.17 28.47
C SER A 80 17.42 -6.57 29.18
N ALA A 81 16.87 -5.48 28.65
CA ALA A 81 15.63 -4.88 29.16
C ALA A 81 14.39 -5.75 28.93
N LEU A 82 14.39 -6.67 27.95
CA LEU A 82 13.30 -7.62 27.71
C LEU A 82 13.44 -8.87 28.58
N GLY A 83 14.66 -9.25 28.95
CA GLY A 83 14.93 -10.42 29.75
C GLY A 83 16.29 -11.03 29.46
N THR A 84 16.53 -12.20 30.09
CA THR A 84 17.74 -12.99 29.89
C THR A 84 17.37 -14.44 29.58
N ALA A 85 18.20 -15.10 28.74
CA ALA A 85 18.07 -16.51 28.46
C ALA A 85 19.20 -17.30 29.14
N PRO A 86 18.95 -18.58 29.50
CA PRO A 86 19.98 -19.43 30.11
C PRO A 86 21.20 -19.64 29.21
N ASP A 87 21.00 -19.59 27.91
CA ASP A 87 22.00 -19.92 26.89
C ASP A 87 22.76 -18.70 26.34
N GLY A 88 22.54 -17.50 26.93
CA GLY A 88 23.27 -16.30 26.55
C GLY A 88 22.40 -15.08 26.24
N PRO A 89 22.98 -14.04 25.63
CA PRO A 89 22.24 -12.81 25.29
C PRO A 89 21.10 -13.08 24.28
N LEU A 90 20.01 -12.32 24.41
CA LEU A 90 18.93 -12.34 23.43
C LEU A 90 19.34 -11.54 22.20
N TYR A 91 19.02 -12.06 21.03
CA TYR A 91 19.17 -11.40 19.74
C TYR A 91 18.04 -11.79 18.80
N VAL A 92 17.83 -11.03 17.73
CA VAL A 92 16.82 -11.35 16.71
C VAL A 92 17.40 -12.36 15.73
N SER A 93 16.92 -13.59 15.75
CA SER A 93 17.40 -14.67 14.87
C SER A 93 16.79 -14.60 13.46
N SER A 94 15.52 -14.20 13.36
CA SER A 94 14.77 -14.08 12.09
C SER A 94 13.69 -13.02 12.18
N VAL A 95 13.30 -12.44 11.03
CA VAL A 95 12.18 -11.52 10.90
C VAL A 95 11.34 -11.97 9.72
N VAL A 96 10.20 -12.59 10.00
CA VAL A 96 9.27 -13.03 8.97
C VAL A 96 8.12 -12.04 8.88
N HIS A 97 7.90 -11.46 7.70
CA HIS A 97 6.77 -10.59 7.42
C HIS A 97 5.80 -11.27 6.46
N LYS A 98 4.51 -11.13 6.74
CA LYS A 98 3.44 -11.58 5.84
C LYS A 98 2.40 -10.49 5.75
N ALA A 99 1.96 -10.20 4.52
CA ALA A 99 0.90 -9.27 4.23
C ALA A 99 -0.12 -9.91 3.28
N ARG A 100 -1.38 -9.57 3.45
CA ARG A 100 -2.48 -9.93 2.55
C ARG A 100 -3.38 -8.74 2.39
N ILE A 101 -3.82 -8.49 1.17
CA ILE A 101 -4.82 -7.48 0.84
C ILE A 101 -5.85 -8.10 -0.10
N GLU A 102 -7.11 -7.75 0.09
CA GLU A 102 -8.22 -8.11 -0.79
C GLU A 102 -8.94 -6.84 -1.22
N VAL A 103 -9.11 -6.65 -2.52
CA VAL A 103 -9.82 -5.52 -3.13
C VAL A 103 -10.99 -6.05 -3.92
N ASN A 104 -12.20 -5.67 -3.53
CA ASN A 104 -13.45 -6.11 -4.15
C ASN A 104 -14.48 -4.96 -4.17
N GLU A 105 -15.72 -5.19 -4.67
CA GLU A 105 -16.76 -4.14 -4.78
C GLU A 105 -17.31 -3.65 -3.43
N LYS A 106 -17.07 -4.38 -2.37
CA LYS A 106 -17.45 -3.92 -1.03
C LYS A 106 -16.42 -2.95 -0.45
N GLY A 107 -15.49 -2.65 -1.28
CA GLY A 107 -14.36 -1.80 -0.97
C GLY A 107 -13.16 -2.71 -0.69
N THR A 108 -12.12 -2.29 -0.29
CA THR A 108 -11.76 -2.54 1.07
C THR A 108 -13.00 -2.03 1.82
N GLU A 109 -14.08 -2.68 1.63
CA GLU A 109 -15.47 -2.61 2.05
C GLU A 109 -16.30 -1.31 1.87
N ALA A 110 -15.96 -0.19 1.29
CA ALA A 110 -16.87 0.97 1.42
C ALA A 110 -17.17 1.88 0.24
N ALA A 111 -16.46 1.87 -0.87
CA ALA A 111 -16.65 2.92 -1.90
C ALA A 111 -17.61 2.58 -3.07
N ALA A 112 -18.18 1.39 -3.15
CA ALA A 112 -18.96 0.93 -4.32
C ALA A 112 -20.49 1.18 -4.25
N ALA A 113 -21.02 1.79 -3.20
CA ALA A 113 -22.48 1.87 -2.99
C ALA A 113 -23.19 3.05 -3.66
N THR A 114 -22.51 3.96 -4.34
CA THR A 114 -23.14 5.24 -4.74
C THR A 114 -23.63 5.31 -6.19
N VAL A 115 -23.47 4.31 -7.04
CA VAL A 115 -23.91 4.36 -8.45
C VAL A 115 -25.19 3.58 -8.76
N ALA A 116 -25.73 2.81 -7.83
CA ALA A 116 -26.85 1.89 -8.09
C ALA A 116 -28.24 2.49 -7.96
N GLY A 117 -28.44 3.80 -7.97
CA GLY A 117 -29.74 4.41 -7.64
C GLY A 117 -30.34 5.47 -8.55
N LEU A 118 -29.80 5.76 -9.73
CA LEU A 118 -30.34 6.78 -10.61
C LEU A 118 -31.00 6.20 -11.87
N ASN A 119 -32.12 5.55 -11.70
CA ASN A 119 -33.08 5.32 -12.81
C ASN A 119 -33.76 6.65 -13.12
N GLY A 120 -33.35 7.33 -14.22
CA GLY A 120 -34.19 8.38 -14.85
C GLY A 120 -33.59 9.78 -14.95
N ALA A 121 -32.37 10.05 -14.45
CA ALA A 121 -31.64 11.26 -14.80
C ALA A 121 -30.64 10.94 -15.92
N ALA A 122 -30.48 11.84 -16.90
CA ALA A 122 -29.43 11.73 -17.89
C ALA A 122 -28.08 11.57 -17.12
N ALA A 123 -27.30 10.55 -17.47
CA ALA A 123 -26.00 10.34 -16.84
C ALA A 123 -25.19 11.62 -16.96
N PRO A 124 -24.54 12.11 -15.87
CA PRO A 124 -23.67 13.27 -15.97
C PRO A 124 -22.62 12.98 -17.05
N THR A 125 -22.52 13.85 -18.05
CA THR A 125 -21.57 13.71 -19.16
C THR A 125 -20.19 14.24 -18.82
N ASP A 126 -20.00 14.72 -17.61
CA ASP A 126 -18.78 15.37 -17.14
C ASP A 126 -18.10 14.52 -16.05
N TYR A 127 -17.46 13.44 -16.49
CA TYR A 127 -16.60 12.60 -15.66
C TYR A 127 -15.38 12.15 -16.47
N ARG A 128 -14.26 12.01 -15.77
CA ARG A 128 -13.05 11.39 -16.33
C ARG A 128 -13.14 9.88 -16.19
N GLU A 129 -12.85 9.14 -17.25
CA GLU A 129 -12.71 7.67 -17.16
C GLU A 129 -11.28 7.30 -16.78
N LEU A 130 -11.13 6.45 -15.76
CA LEU A 130 -9.87 5.86 -15.34
C LEU A 130 -10.03 4.35 -15.30
N VAL A 131 -9.31 3.66 -16.18
CA VAL A 131 -9.32 2.20 -16.31
C VAL A 131 -7.95 1.66 -15.92
N LEU A 132 -7.91 0.84 -14.86
CA LEU A 132 -6.69 0.15 -14.43
C LEU A 132 -6.61 -1.21 -15.13
N ASP A 133 -6.26 -1.21 -16.41
CA ASP A 133 -6.21 -2.36 -17.31
C ASP A 133 -4.80 -2.85 -17.64
N ARG A 134 -3.80 -2.30 -16.98
CA ARG A 134 -2.40 -2.67 -17.08
C ARG A 134 -1.74 -2.64 -15.69
N PRO A 135 -0.50 -3.13 -15.55
CA PRO A 135 0.18 -3.13 -14.25
C PRO A 135 0.16 -1.77 -13.56
N PHE A 136 -0.18 -1.77 -12.26
CA PHE A 136 -0.28 -0.55 -11.46
C PHE A 136 0.25 -0.78 -10.04
N CYS A 137 0.66 0.31 -9.40
CA CYS A 137 1.01 0.33 -7.99
C CYS A 137 -0.22 0.71 -7.15
N TYR A 138 -0.35 0.13 -5.97
CA TYR A 138 -1.40 0.49 -5.03
C TYR A 138 -0.84 0.66 -3.62
N ALA A 139 -1.53 1.47 -2.83
CA ALA A 139 -1.26 1.61 -1.41
C ALA A 139 -2.55 1.80 -0.61
N VAL A 140 -2.55 1.37 0.64
CA VAL A 140 -3.50 1.87 1.66
C VAL A 140 -2.74 2.88 2.49
N VAL A 141 -3.26 4.10 2.57
CA VAL A 141 -2.54 5.25 3.13
C VAL A 141 -3.33 5.87 4.26
N ASP A 142 -2.67 6.20 5.36
CA ASP A 142 -3.18 7.17 6.36
C ASP A 142 -3.06 8.56 5.72
N LEU A 143 -4.20 9.12 5.30
CA LEU A 143 -4.27 10.39 4.56
C LEU A 143 -3.87 11.59 5.41
N GLU A 144 -4.07 11.51 6.74
CA GLU A 144 -3.70 12.57 7.67
C GLU A 144 -2.18 12.67 7.83
N ARG A 145 -1.49 11.50 7.85
CA ARG A 145 -0.05 11.42 8.08
C ARG A 145 0.77 11.24 6.82
N GLY A 146 0.12 10.90 5.69
CA GLY A 146 0.81 10.56 4.45
C GLY A 146 1.65 9.27 4.54
N VAL A 147 1.26 8.32 5.42
CA VAL A 147 2.03 7.10 5.67
C VAL A 147 1.35 5.90 5.01
N PRO A 148 2.07 5.13 4.18
CA PRO A 148 1.54 3.90 3.62
C PRO A 148 1.48 2.82 4.70
N LEU A 149 0.31 2.19 4.85
CA LEU A 149 0.07 1.02 5.70
C LEU A 149 0.26 -0.28 4.91
N PHE A 150 -0.13 -0.26 3.64
CA PHE A 150 0.13 -1.29 2.64
C PHE A 150 0.66 -0.64 1.37
N LEU A 151 1.58 -1.30 0.72
CA LEU A 151 2.12 -0.92 -0.57
C LEU A 151 2.37 -2.18 -1.39
N GLY A 152 1.98 -2.16 -2.64
CA GLY A 152 2.17 -3.31 -3.52
C GLY A 152 1.96 -2.97 -4.99
N THR A 153 2.20 -3.97 -5.82
CA THR A 153 1.97 -3.92 -7.26
C THR A 153 0.94 -4.96 -7.67
N PHE A 154 0.17 -4.62 -8.69
CA PHE A 154 -0.73 -5.54 -9.36
C PHE A 154 -0.33 -5.63 -10.83
N GLU A 155 0.20 -6.78 -11.25
CA GLU A 155 0.85 -6.94 -12.56
C GLU A 155 -0.06 -7.54 -13.63
N ARG A 156 -1.19 -8.13 -13.23
CA ARG A 156 -2.12 -8.83 -14.15
C ARG A 156 -3.55 -8.44 -13.87
N PRO A 157 -4.00 -7.29 -14.40
CA PRO A 157 -5.38 -6.89 -14.34
C PRO A 157 -6.31 -7.80 -15.17
#